data_8afd85f8f0c616ca1b13ad84f2e85e2c
#
_entry.id   8afd85f8f0c616ca1b13ad84f2e85e2c
#
_cell.length_a   1.000
_cell.length_b   1.000
_cell.length_c   1.000
_cell.angle_alpha   90.00
_cell.angle_beta   90.00
_cell.angle_gamma   90.00
#
_symmetry.space_group_name_H-M   'P 1'
#
loop_
_entity.id
_entity.type
_entity.pdbx_description
1 polymer ?
#
loop_
_entity_poly.entity_id
_entity_poly.type
_entity_poly.pdbx_seq_one_letter_code
_entity_poly.pdbx_strand_id
1 'polypeptide(L)'
;MTEQTLERSDLGVTPLIPEEFAARYRQAGYWIDQTIPEFLLDACRAKPHFPALVALSHAHLQDGKPQQVRYSYAELEAAGRAAAARIAAAGVQPGDRVLLQLGNTAEYLIYLMGIFWAGALPVFCLPQHRTSELTHFAA
;
A
#
# COMPACT_ATOMS: atom_id res chain seq x y z
N MET A 1 -4.54 20.54 -12.45
CA MET A 1 -3.41 19.67 -12.08
C MET A 1 -3.44 18.52 -13.06
N THR A 2 -2.46 18.45 -13.96
CA THR A 2 -2.35 17.40 -14.97
C THR A 2 -1.96 16.12 -14.25
N GLU A 3 -2.80 15.11 -14.33
CA GLU A 3 -2.52 13.76 -13.84
C GLU A 3 -1.36 13.20 -14.67
N GLN A 4 -0.16 13.24 -14.13
CA GLN A 4 1.00 12.60 -14.74
C GLN A 4 0.86 11.08 -14.49
N THR A 5 0.38 10.37 -15.49
CA THR A 5 0.45 8.91 -15.51
C THR A 5 1.93 8.53 -15.65
N LEU A 6 2.51 7.98 -14.58
CA LEU A 6 3.89 7.45 -14.64
C LEU A 6 3.89 6.22 -15.55
N GLU A 7 4.66 6.31 -16.63
CA GLU A 7 4.91 5.16 -17.50
C GLU A 7 5.78 4.13 -16.76
N ARG A 8 5.60 2.84 -17.04
CA ARG A 8 6.40 1.76 -16.42
C ARG A 8 7.91 1.91 -16.62
N SER A 9 8.32 2.51 -17.74
CA SER A 9 9.70 2.88 -18.04
C SER A 9 10.30 3.85 -17.03
N ASP A 10 9.48 4.75 -16.47
CA ASP A 10 9.92 5.79 -15.53
C ASP A 10 10.28 5.22 -14.15
N LEU A 11 9.80 4.01 -13.85
CA LEU A 11 10.09 3.30 -12.61
C LEU A 11 11.40 2.51 -12.67
N GLY A 12 12.11 2.49 -13.80
CA GLY A 12 13.34 1.70 -14.00
C GLY A 12 13.11 0.18 -13.91
N VAL A 13 11.87 -0.27 -14.11
CA VAL A 13 11.51 -1.69 -14.06
C VAL A 13 11.49 -2.25 -15.46
N THR A 14 12.42 -3.14 -15.79
CA THR A 14 12.38 -3.89 -17.04
C THR A 14 11.22 -4.89 -16.98
N PRO A 15 10.33 -4.92 -17.98
CA PRO A 15 9.28 -5.93 -18.04
C PRO A 15 9.88 -7.33 -18.04
N LEU A 16 9.65 -8.11 -17.00
CA LEU A 16 10.11 -9.50 -16.89
C LEU A 16 9.29 -10.46 -17.76
N ILE A 17 8.18 -10.00 -18.32
CA ILE A 17 7.22 -10.81 -19.06
C ILE A 17 7.20 -10.31 -20.50
N PRO A 18 7.47 -11.21 -21.49
CA PRO A 18 7.37 -10.87 -22.91
C PRO A 18 5.98 -10.35 -23.27
N GLU A 19 5.91 -9.35 -24.17
CA GLU A 19 4.64 -8.67 -24.51
C GLU A 19 3.59 -9.64 -25.06
N GLU A 20 4.01 -10.69 -25.77
CA GLU A 20 3.10 -11.72 -26.27
C GLU A 20 2.35 -12.47 -25.17
N PHE A 21 3.00 -12.72 -24.03
CA PHE A 21 2.33 -13.29 -22.84
C PHE A 21 1.41 -12.27 -22.19
N ALA A 22 1.86 -11.03 -22.03
CA ALA A 22 1.06 -9.95 -21.48
C ALA A 22 -0.23 -9.74 -22.30
N ALA A 23 -0.13 -9.68 -23.62
CA ALA A 23 -1.27 -9.55 -24.52
C ALA A 23 -2.26 -10.72 -24.35
N ARG A 24 -1.76 -11.96 -24.28
CA ARG A 24 -2.61 -13.14 -24.07
C ARG A 24 -3.36 -13.10 -22.73
N TYR A 25 -2.70 -12.66 -21.63
CA TYR A 25 -3.34 -12.56 -20.33
C TYR A 25 -4.39 -11.45 -20.28
N ARG A 26 -4.13 -10.31 -20.96
CA ARG A 26 -5.13 -9.24 -21.11
C ARG A 26 -6.33 -9.70 -21.94
N GLN A 27 -6.09 -10.36 -23.07
CA GLN A 27 -7.16 -10.89 -23.93
C GLN A 27 -8.02 -11.94 -23.22
N ALA A 28 -7.42 -12.76 -22.35
CA ALA A 28 -8.13 -13.74 -21.54
C ALA A 28 -8.86 -13.12 -20.34
N GLY A 29 -8.71 -11.81 -20.08
CA GLY A 29 -9.30 -11.12 -18.95
C GLY A 29 -8.66 -11.41 -17.58
N TYR A 30 -7.48 -12.05 -17.57
CA TYR A 30 -6.74 -12.31 -16.34
C TYR A 30 -6.00 -11.08 -15.84
N TRP A 31 -5.57 -10.22 -16.73
CA TRP A 31 -5.02 -8.92 -16.41
C TRP A 31 -6.00 -7.83 -16.83
N ILE A 32 -6.37 -7.03 -15.86
CA ILE A 32 -7.20 -5.85 -16.03
C ILE A 32 -6.31 -4.61 -15.89
N ASP A 33 -6.63 -3.55 -16.63
CA ASP A 33 -5.94 -2.26 -16.54
C ASP A 33 -6.46 -1.49 -15.33
N GLN A 34 -6.26 -2.08 -14.14
CA GLN A 34 -6.62 -1.48 -12.86
C GLN A 34 -5.43 -1.60 -11.92
N THR A 35 -5.07 -0.51 -11.28
CA THR A 35 -4.01 -0.48 -10.27
C THR A 35 -4.51 -0.99 -8.91
N ILE A 36 -3.59 -1.43 -8.04
CA ILE A 36 -3.94 -1.81 -6.66
C ILE A 36 -4.65 -0.68 -5.91
N PRO A 37 -4.21 0.61 -5.97
CA PRO A 37 -4.93 1.72 -5.37
C PRO A 37 -6.37 1.87 -5.84
N GLU A 38 -6.63 1.75 -7.14
CA GLU A 38 -7.99 1.84 -7.71
C GLU A 38 -8.86 0.69 -7.24
N PHE A 39 -8.34 -0.55 -7.29
CA PHE A 39 -9.05 -1.74 -6.80
C PHE A 39 -9.47 -1.60 -5.34
N LEU A 40 -8.55 -1.14 -4.47
CA LEU A 40 -8.82 -0.90 -3.06
C LEU A 40 -9.89 0.18 -2.86
N LEU A 41 -9.83 1.26 -3.64
CA LEU A 41 -10.78 2.37 -3.57
C LEU A 41 -12.18 1.93 -4.00
N ASP A 42 -12.28 1.14 -5.07
CA ASP A 42 -13.55 0.60 -5.54
C ASP A 42 -14.19 -0.34 -4.50
N ALA A 43 -13.39 -1.18 -3.84
CA ALA A 43 -13.86 -2.01 -2.75
C ALA A 43 -14.41 -1.17 -1.57
N CYS A 44 -13.70 -0.09 -1.21
CA CYS A 44 -14.12 0.83 -0.15
C CYS A 44 -15.45 1.52 -0.51
N ARG A 45 -15.63 1.94 -1.75
CA ARG A 45 -16.85 2.62 -2.25
C ARG A 45 -18.03 1.68 -2.38
N ALA A 46 -17.80 0.42 -2.79
CA ALA A 46 -18.87 -0.55 -3.01
C ALA A 46 -19.59 -0.94 -1.71
N LYS A 47 -18.87 -0.99 -0.58
CA LYS A 47 -19.41 -1.47 0.70
C LYS A 47 -18.89 -0.65 1.89
N PRO A 48 -19.11 0.69 1.94
CA PRO A 48 -18.44 1.59 2.88
C PRO A 48 -18.69 1.24 4.35
N HIS A 49 -19.84 0.71 4.69
CA HIS A 49 -20.24 0.38 6.07
C HIS A 49 -19.96 -1.06 6.48
N PHE A 50 -19.50 -1.91 5.56
CA PHE A 50 -19.15 -3.29 5.90
C PHE A 50 -17.82 -3.35 6.66
N PRO A 51 -17.62 -4.36 7.52
CA PRO A 51 -16.33 -4.60 8.15
C PRO A 51 -15.25 -4.89 7.10
N ALA A 52 -14.17 -4.13 7.13
CA ALA A 52 -13.03 -4.28 6.22
C ALA A 52 -11.83 -4.90 6.92
N LEU A 53 -11.60 -4.52 8.20
CA LEU A 53 -10.44 -4.96 8.95
C LEU A 53 -10.80 -5.18 10.41
N VAL A 54 -10.33 -6.30 10.95
CA VAL A 54 -10.31 -6.59 12.40
C VAL A 54 -8.89 -7.01 12.73
N ALA A 55 -8.19 -6.22 13.53
CA ALA A 55 -6.78 -6.46 13.86
C ALA A 55 -6.43 -5.91 15.24
N LEU A 56 -5.25 -6.27 15.73
CA LEU A 56 -4.63 -5.55 16.85
C LEU A 56 -4.09 -4.20 16.36
N SER A 57 -4.08 -3.21 17.26
CA SER A 57 -3.49 -1.89 16.98
C SER A 57 -2.55 -1.49 18.10
N HIS A 58 -1.34 -1.06 17.73
CA HIS A 58 -0.37 -0.47 18.64
C HIS A 58 -0.65 1.01 18.94
N ALA A 59 -1.47 1.67 18.14
CA ALA A 59 -1.94 3.02 18.42
C ALA A 59 -3.03 3.03 19.52
N HIS A 60 -3.65 1.89 19.79
CA HIS A 60 -4.68 1.72 20.81
C HIS A 60 -4.19 0.71 21.85
N LEU A 61 -3.72 1.24 22.98
CA LEU A 61 -3.20 0.41 24.08
C LEU A 61 -4.13 0.47 25.28
N GLN A 62 -4.33 -0.68 25.92
CA GLN A 62 -4.91 -0.79 27.24
C GLN A 62 -3.95 -1.58 28.13
N ASP A 63 -3.55 -1.01 29.26
CA ASP A 63 -2.55 -1.60 30.17
C ASP A 63 -1.25 -1.98 29.44
N GLY A 64 -0.82 -1.16 28.47
CA GLY A 64 0.38 -1.38 27.65
C GLY A 64 0.25 -2.49 26.59
N LYS A 65 -0.94 -3.07 26.41
CA LYS A 65 -1.19 -4.14 25.44
C LYS A 65 -2.00 -3.62 24.23
N PRO A 66 -1.64 -4.02 23.01
CA PRO A 66 -2.41 -3.70 21.81
C PRO A 66 -3.85 -4.18 21.93
N GLN A 67 -4.79 -3.32 21.53
CA GLN A 67 -6.22 -3.61 21.55
C GLN A 67 -6.72 -4.03 20.17
N GLN A 68 -7.78 -4.85 20.16
CA GLN A 68 -8.49 -5.16 18.94
C GLN A 68 -9.25 -3.93 18.46
N VAL A 69 -9.03 -3.56 17.21
CA VAL A 69 -9.76 -2.51 16.50
C VAL A 69 -10.54 -3.08 15.35
N ARG A 70 -11.58 -2.38 14.95
CA ARG A 70 -12.42 -2.71 13.79
C ARG A 70 -12.54 -1.46 12.94
N TYR A 71 -12.38 -1.65 11.63
CA TYR A 71 -12.60 -0.61 10.64
C TYR A 71 -13.62 -1.09 9.62
N SER A 72 -14.59 -0.26 9.31
CA SER A 72 -15.37 -0.37 8.08
C SER A 72 -14.50 0.01 6.87
N TYR A 73 -14.97 -0.27 5.66
CA TYR A 73 -14.26 0.16 4.46
C TYR A 73 -14.08 1.67 4.39
N ALA A 74 -15.09 2.47 4.77
CA ALA A 74 -14.99 3.92 4.80
C ALA A 74 -13.95 4.43 5.82
N GLU A 75 -13.91 3.84 7.01
CA GLU A 75 -12.92 4.18 8.05
C GLU A 75 -11.51 3.78 7.64
N LEU A 76 -11.36 2.62 7.00
CA LEU A 76 -10.08 2.15 6.48
C LEU A 76 -9.56 3.06 5.34
N GLU A 77 -10.45 3.49 4.42
CA GLU A 77 -10.12 4.48 3.39
C GLU A 77 -9.64 5.79 4.03
N ALA A 78 -10.38 6.32 5.00
CA ALA A 78 -10.02 7.57 5.66
C ALA A 78 -8.66 7.46 6.37
N ALA A 79 -8.41 6.36 7.07
CA ALA A 79 -7.13 6.10 7.74
C ALA A 79 -5.97 5.98 6.74
N GLY A 80 -6.16 5.26 5.64
CA GLY A 80 -5.17 5.11 4.58
C GLY A 80 -4.86 6.43 3.87
N ARG A 81 -5.87 7.27 3.60
CA ARG A 81 -5.66 8.62 3.04
C ARG A 81 -4.90 9.54 3.99
N ALA A 82 -5.18 9.45 5.30
CA ALA A 82 -4.42 10.18 6.29
C ALA A 82 -2.95 9.71 6.35
N ALA A 83 -2.71 8.40 6.20
CA ALA A 83 -1.36 7.86 6.09
C ALA A 83 -0.65 8.34 4.82
N ALA A 84 -1.34 8.35 3.66
CA ALA A 84 -0.79 8.89 2.41
C ALA A 84 -0.37 10.36 2.54
N ALA A 85 -1.22 11.19 3.17
CA ALA A 85 -0.90 12.59 3.42
C ALA A 85 0.35 12.76 4.30
N ARG A 86 0.52 11.92 5.33
CA ARG A 86 1.73 11.93 6.19
C ARG A 86 2.98 11.51 5.42
N ILE A 87 2.88 10.47 4.58
CA ILE A 87 3.97 9.98 3.74
C ILE A 87 4.41 11.07 2.76
N ALA A 88 3.47 11.71 2.08
CA ALA A 88 3.75 12.82 1.18
C ALA A 88 4.36 14.03 1.92
N ALA A 89 3.86 14.37 3.12
CA ALA A 89 4.40 15.44 3.95
C ALA A 89 5.83 15.15 4.44
N ALA A 90 6.22 13.87 4.53
CA ALA A 90 7.60 13.46 4.82
C ALA A 90 8.54 13.57 3.61
N GLY A 91 8.05 14.01 2.45
CA GLY A 91 8.84 14.26 1.26
C GLY A 91 8.85 13.11 0.23
N VAL A 92 8.12 12.04 0.48
CA VAL A 92 8.00 10.91 -0.45
C VAL A 92 7.27 11.35 -1.72
N GLN A 93 7.84 11.05 -2.87
CA GLN A 93 7.31 11.37 -4.19
C GLN A 93 6.72 10.11 -4.86
N PRO A 94 5.79 10.26 -5.82
CA PRO A 94 5.36 9.14 -6.65
C PRO A 94 6.54 8.42 -7.31
N GLY A 95 6.53 7.08 -7.22
CA GLY A 95 7.63 6.23 -7.70
C GLY A 95 8.71 5.90 -6.68
N ASP A 96 8.75 6.61 -5.55
CA ASP A 96 9.69 6.30 -4.48
C ASP A 96 9.41 4.93 -3.84
N ARG A 97 10.47 4.34 -3.31
CA ARG A 97 10.39 3.09 -2.54
C ARG A 97 10.33 3.39 -1.05
N VAL A 98 9.34 2.84 -0.36
CA VAL A 98 9.14 3.03 1.08
C VAL A 98 9.30 1.70 1.80
N LEU A 99 10.26 1.61 2.70
CA LEU A 99 10.44 0.43 3.55
C LEU A 99 9.28 0.35 4.56
N LEU A 100 8.54 -0.75 4.52
CA LEU A 100 7.44 -1.03 5.43
C LEU A 100 7.84 -2.17 6.38
N GLN A 101 8.22 -1.80 7.62
CA GLN A 101 8.58 -2.74 8.66
C GLN A 101 7.62 -2.62 9.84
N LEU A 102 6.56 -3.39 9.81
CA LEU A 102 5.55 -3.45 10.87
C LEU A 102 5.13 -4.91 11.10
N GLY A 103 4.62 -5.20 12.29
CA GLY A 103 3.96 -6.47 12.57
C GLY A 103 2.56 -6.55 11.94
N ASN A 104 1.89 -7.69 12.11
CA ASN A 104 0.51 -7.91 11.63
C ASN A 104 -0.51 -7.14 12.49
N THR A 105 -0.54 -5.84 12.33
CA THR A 105 -1.42 -4.91 13.05
C THR A 105 -2.26 -4.10 12.06
N ALA A 106 -3.23 -3.34 12.58
CA ALA A 106 -4.05 -2.46 11.76
C ALA A 106 -3.19 -1.42 11.01
N GLU A 107 -2.15 -0.92 11.67
CA GLU A 107 -1.24 0.07 11.12
C GLU A 107 -0.51 -0.45 9.87
N TYR A 108 -0.17 -1.75 9.82
CA TYR A 108 0.45 -2.35 8.63
C TYR A 108 -0.39 -2.13 7.38
N LEU A 109 -1.68 -2.49 7.44
CA LEU A 109 -2.57 -2.34 6.28
C LEU A 109 -2.86 -0.86 5.97
N ILE A 110 -3.04 -0.03 7.00
CA ILE A 110 -3.29 1.40 6.85
C ILE A 110 -2.11 2.07 6.13
N TYR A 111 -0.86 1.82 6.56
CA TYR A 111 0.32 2.38 5.92
C TYR A 111 0.59 1.78 4.55
N LEU A 112 0.31 0.49 4.34
CA LEU A 112 0.39 -0.14 3.02
C LEU A 112 -0.52 0.58 2.00
N MET A 113 -1.79 0.80 2.36
CA MET A 113 -2.72 1.56 1.54
C MET A 113 -2.24 3.01 1.34
N GLY A 114 -1.72 3.62 2.40
CA GLY A 114 -1.15 4.97 2.37
C GLY A 114 0.02 5.09 1.39
N ILE A 115 0.93 4.12 1.35
CA ILE A 115 2.06 4.08 0.41
C ILE A 115 1.55 4.02 -1.03
N PHE A 116 0.60 3.12 -1.32
CA PHE A 116 0.01 3.02 -2.65
C PHE A 116 -0.71 4.31 -3.07
N TRP A 117 -1.48 4.94 -2.18
CA TRP A 117 -2.20 6.18 -2.49
C TRP A 117 -1.30 7.41 -2.54
N ALA A 118 -0.10 7.36 -1.97
CA ALA A 118 0.95 8.35 -2.20
C ALA A 118 1.66 8.17 -3.56
N GLY A 119 1.33 7.10 -4.31
CA GLY A 119 1.99 6.75 -5.57
C GLY A 119 3.35 6.09 -5.37
N ALA A 120 3.68 5.66 -4.16
CA ALA A 120 4.95 5.04 -3.83
C ALA A 120 4.88 3.51 -3.88
N LEU A 121 6.03 2.85 -3.86
CA LEU A 121 6.19 1.40 -3.91
C LEU A 121 6.58 0.85 -2.53
N PRO A 122 5.79 -0.04 -1.91
CA PRO A 122 6.16 -0.64 -0.65
C PRO A 122 7.27 -1.68 -0.84
N VAL A 123 8.30 -1.59 -0.01
CA VAL A 123 9.34 -2.64 0.15
C VAL A 123 9.10 -3.30 1.51
N PHE A 124 8.65 -4.54 1.48
CA PHE A 124 8.26 -5.26 2.69
C PHE A 124 9.49 -5.75 3.46
N CYS A 125 9.57 -5.33 4.71
CA CYS A 125 10.62 -5.73 5.65
C CYS A 125 10.01 -6.54 6.79
N LEU A 126 10.64 -7.65 7.13
CA LEU A 126 10.21 -8.45 8.28
C LEU A 126 10.51 -7.70 9.59
N PRO A 127 9.65 -7.84 10.63
CA PRO A 127 9.88 -7.18 11.92
C PRO A 127 11.23 -7.51 12.58
N GLN A 128 11.80 -8.68 12.28
CA GLN A 128 13.10 -9.13 12.78
C GLN A 128 14.30 -8.57 12.02
N HIS A 129 14.14 -7.94 10.86
CA HIS A 129 15.24 -7.28 10.15
C HIS A 129 15.82 -6.16 11.01
N ARG A 130 17.13 -6.09 11.05
CA ARG A 130 17.90 -5.12 11.83
C ARG A 130 18.52 -4.06 10.91
N THR A 131 19.26 -3.15 11.51
CA THR A 131 19.87 -2.01 10.79
C THR A 131 20.71 -2.45 9.59
N SER A 132 21.44 -3.56 9.66
CA SER A 132 22.25 -4.08 8.55
C SER A 132 21.42 -4.39 7.30
N GLU A 133 20.32 -5.14 7.49
CA GLU A 133 19.44 -5.52 6.41
C GLU A 133 18.68 -4.30 5.85
N LEU A 134 18.15 -3.45 6.74
CA LEU A 134 17.43 -2.25 6.34
C LEU A 134 18.33 -1.28 5.57
N THR A 135 19.59 -1.11 5.99
CA THR A 135 20.56 -0.28 5.26
C THR A 135 20.84 -0.86 3.87
N HIS A 136 20.93 -2.19 3.76
CA HIS A 136 21.12 -2.83 2.45
C HIS A 136 19.91 -2.65 1.52
N PHE A 137 18.69 -2.68 2.06
CA PHE A 137 17.46 -2.46 1.26
C PHE A 137 17.29 -1.00 0.85
N ALA A 138 17.88 -0.06 1.59
CA ALA A 138 17.80 1.37 1.34
C ALA A 138 18.91 1.90 0.40
N ALA A 139 19.92 1.09 0.09
CA ALA A 139 21.04 1.43 -0.79
C ALA A 139 20.69 1.23 -2.27
#